data_a401a24522569d5aeffa777b8bd8b848
#
_entry.id   a401a24522569d5aeffa777b8bd8b848
#
_cell.length_a   1.000
_cell.length_b   1.000
_cell.length_c   1.000
_cell.angle_alpha   90.00
_cell.angle_beta   90.00
_cell.angle_gamma   90.00
#
_symmetry.space_group_name_H-M   'P 1'
#
loop_
_entity.id
_entity.type
_entity.pdbx_description
1 polymer ?
#
loop_
_entity_poly.entity_id
_entity_poly.type
_entity_poly.pdbx_seq_one_letter_code
_entity_poly.pdbx_strand_id
1 'polypeptide(L)'
;LNGEIAGWVEASRAHSAPFGPPTVDGRPRFDMGAEHSAAKPALRRINNPSDISDAYREVMLESRMVDMVADLIGPDVKFHHCKINLKLSGAKTEVNYHQDFAYTPHTNDDIVTALLFLDDVDQNNGCLTVVPGSHKGPVLSLFDGEKFTGAVAPDEEKKALDQSLPCLGKAGSVCLMHTR
;
A
#
# COMPACT_ATOMS: atom_id res chain seq x y z
N LEU A 1 1.72 -10.51 13.12
CA LEU A 1 2.01 -9.97 11.79
C LEU A 1 3.50 -9.62 11.63
N ASN A 2 4.10 -8.79 12.50
CA ASN A 2 5.49 -8.34 12.37
C ASN A 2 6.53 -9.49 12.42
N GLY A 3 6.26 -10.56 13.18
CA GLY A 3 7.12 -11.73 13.20
C GLY A 3 7.23 -12.43 11.85
N GLU A 4 6.16 -12.52 11.09
CA GLU A 4 6.18 -13.08 9.74
C GLU A 4 6.93 -12.18 8.76
N ILE A 5 6.74 -10.85 8.86
CA ILE A 5 7.53 -9.89 8.06
C ILE A 5 9.02 -10.08 8.30
N ALA A 6 9.45 -10.19 9.56
CA ALA A 6 10.85 -10.42 9.89
C ALA A 6 11.38 -11.71 9.25
N GLY A 7 10.59 -12.78 9.27
CA GLY A 7 10.92 -14.04 8.59
C GLY A 7 11.03 -13.88 7.06
N TRP A 8 10.13 -13.15 6.44
CA TRP A 8 10.17 -12.90 4.98
C TRP A 8 11.34 -11.99 4.58
N VAL A 9 11.66 -10.98 5.39
CA VAL A 9 12.86 -10.15 5.18
C VAL A 9 14.12 -10.98 5.28
N GLU A 10 14.21 -11.88 6.26
CA GLU A 10 15.37 -12.79 6.40
C GLU A 10 15.45 -13.76 5.21
N ALA A 11 14.33 -14.37 4.81
CA ALA A 11 14.29 -15.25 3.63
C ALA A 11 14.71 -14.54 2.34
N SER A 12 14.44 -13.24 2.21
CA SER A 12 14.81 -12.47 1.02
C SER A 12 16.31 -12.40 0.78
N ARG A 13 17.13 -12.59 1.82
CA ARG A 13 18.61 -12.60 1.69
C ARG A 13 19.16 -13.66 0.74
N ALA A 14 18.40 -14.75 0.54
CA ALA A 14 18.78 -15.83 -0.37
C ALA A 14 18.47 -15.52 -1.85
N HIS A 15 17.85 -14.38 -2.16
CA HIS A 15 17.37 -14.04 -3.49
C HIS A 15 18.04 -12.76 -4.02
N SER A 16 18.30 -12.73 -5.33
CA SER A 16 18.83 -11.55 -6.04
C SER A 16 17.79 -10.88 -6.94
N ALA A 17 16.58 -11.44 -7.03
CA ALA A 17 15.46 -10.95 -7.83
C ALA A 17 14.14 -11.21 -7.10
N PRO A 18 13.04 -10.54 -7.45
CA PRO A 18 11.71 -10.81 -6.90
C PRO A 18 11.38 -12.30 -6.94
N PHE A 19 10.77 -12.83 -5.88
CA PHE A 19 10.64 -14.28 -5.66
C PHE A 19 9.27 -14.66 -5.06
N GLY A 20 9.11 -15.96 -4.80
CA GLY A 20 7.92 -16.57 -4.21
C GLY A 20 6.87 -16.97 -5.25
N PRO A 21 5.83 -17.71 -4.83
CA PRO A 21 4.76 -18.13 -5.72
C PRO A 21 4.05 -16.88 -6.27
N PRO A 22 3.81 -16.78 -7.59
CA PRO A 22 3.19 -15.61 -8.18
C PRO A 22 1.76 -15.42 -7.62
N THR A 23 1.31 -14.17 -7.60
CA THR A 23 -0.09 -13.83 -7.34
C THR A 23 -0.97 -14.26 -8.53
N VAL A 24 -2.29 -14.24 -8.36
CA VAL A 24 -3.23 -14.60 -9.43
C VAL A 24 -3.05 -13.74 -10.69
N ASP A 25 -2.63 -12.50 -10.53
CA ASP A 25 -2.34 -11.57 -11.64
C ASP A 25 -0.88 -11.65 -12.14
N GLY A 26 -0.13 -12.69 -11.73
CA GLY A 26 1.22 -12.98 -12.22
C GLY A 26 2.33 -12.13 -11.62
N ARG A 27 2.06 -11.28 -10.63
CA ARG A 27 3.09 -10.49 -9.95
C ARG A 27 3.91 -11.36 -9.00
N PRO A 28 5.21 -11.07 -8.80
CA PRO A 28 5.98 -11.76 -7.78
C PRO A 28 5.40 -11.50 -6.39
N ARG A 29 5.41 -12.51 -5.53
CA ARG A 29 4.91 -12.39 -4.16
C ARG A 29 5.74 -11.40 -3.35
N PHE A 30 7.05 -11.51 -3.44
CA PHE A 30 8.03 -10.70 -2.73
C PHE A 30 8.78 -9.82 -3.72
N ASP A 31 8.53 -8.51 -3.63
CA ASP A 31 9.13 -7.49 -4.49
C ASP A 31 10.27 -6.78 -3.75
N MET A 32 11.41 -6.59 -4.40
CA MET A 32 12.63 -6.08 -3.81
C MET A 32 13.05 -4.75 -4.43
N GLY A 33 13.64 -3.87 -3.61
CA GLY A 33 14.28 -2.65 -4.05
C GLY A 33 15.56 -2.92 -4.84
N ALA A 34 15.95 -1.98 -5.70
CA ALA A 34 17.15 -2.10 -6.53
C ALA A 34 18.45 -2.20 -5.70
N GLU A 35 18.44 -1.69 -4.48
CA GLU A 35 19.56 -1.74 -3.53
C GLU A 35 19.65 -3.04 -2.72
N HIS A 36 18.77 -4.00 -2.98
CA HIS A 36 18.71 -5.25 -2.24
C HIS A 36 20.01 -6.06 -2.36
N SER A 37 20.44 -6.61 -1.24
CA SER A 37 21.56 -7.58 -1.17
C SER A 37 21.40 -8.52 0.02
N ALA A 38 22.09 -9.65 0.00
CA ALA A 38 22.11 -10.58 1.14
C ALA A 38 22.57 -9.92 2.45
N ALA A 39 23.52 -8.99 2.38
CA ALA A 39 24.01 -8.25 3.55
C ALA A 39 23.03 -7.16 4.00
N LYS A 40 22.33 -6.52 3.05
CA LYS A 40 21.38 -5.45 3.31
C LYS A 40 20.07 -5.74 2.56
N PRO A 41 19.13 -6.48 3.19
CA PRO A 41 17.86 -6.80 2.55
C PRO A 41 17.03 -5.54 2.36
N ALA A 42 16.45 -5.40 1.14
CA ALA A 42 15.54 -4.33 0.79
C ALA A 42 14.25 -4.92 0.19
N LEU A 43 13.57 -5.75 0.97
CA LEU A 43 12.21 -6.19 0.66
C LEU A 43 11.29 -4.97 0.77
N ARG A 44 10.67 -4.56 -0.34
CA ARG A 44 9.87 -3.33 -0.37
C ARG A 44 8.37 -3.58 -0.37
N ARG A 45 7.94 -4.74 -0.87
CA ARG A 45 6.51 -5.07 -0.95
C ARG A 45 6.28 -6.57 -0.86
N ILE A 46 5.20 -6.94 -0.19
CA ILE A 46 4.66 -8.30 -0.21
C ILE A 46 3.25 -8.21 -0.78
N ASN A 47 3.02 -8.86 -1.91
CA ASN A 47 1.74 -8.84 -2.59
C ASN A 47 0.83 -9.96 -2.07
N ASN A 48 -0.42 -9.62 -1.76
CA ASN A 48 -1.46 -10.53 -1.23
C ASN A 48 -0.95 -11.45 -0.10
N PRO A 49 -0.43 -10.91 1.02
CA PRO A 49 0.05 -11.72 2.14
C PRO A 49 -1.03 -12.63 2.72
N SER A 50 -2.31 -12.32 2.53
CA SER A 50 -3.45 -13.17 2.91
C SER A 50 -3.51 -14.52 2.19
N ASP A 51 -2.78 -14.69 1.08
CA ASP A 51 -2.70 -15.98 0.36
C ASP A 51 -1.70 -16.95 1.00
N ILE A 52 -0.77 -16.44 1.80
CA ILE A 52 0.36 -17.18 2.36
C ILE A 52 0.46 -17.11 3.89
N SER A 53 -0.47 -16.43 4.55
CA SER A 53 -0.54 -16.27 6.00
C SER A 53 -1.98 -16.24 6.47
N ASP A 54 -2.31 -17.14 7.37
CA ASP A 54 -3.63 -17.20 8.00
C ASP A 54 -3.86 -15.97 8.89
N ALA A 55 -2.82 -15.48 9.59
CA ALA A 55 -2.92 -14.27 10.41
C ALA A 55 -3.26 -13.02 9.58
N TYR A 56 -2.64 -12.87 8.40
CA TYR A 56 -3.00 -11.78 7.48
C TYR A 56 -4.39 -11.97 6.89
N ARG A 57 -4.79 -13.20 6.59
CA ARG A 57 -6.15 -13.52 6.11
C ARG A 57 -7.19 -13.14 7.14
N GLU A 58 -7.02 -13.54 8.39
CA GLU A 58 -7.91 -13.22 9.50
C GLU A 58 -8.08 -11.70 9.67
N VAL A 59 -6.97 -10.96 9.69
CA VAL A 59 -7.01 -9.49 9.80
C VAL A 59 -7.76 -8.87 8.63
N MET A 60 -7.55 -9.33 7.40
CA MET A 60 -8.19 -8.75 6.21
C MET A 60 -9.67 -9.09 6.07
N LEU A 61 -10.14 -10.21 6.62
CA LEU A 61 -11.50 -10.72 6.39
C LEU A 61 -12.38 -10.72 7.63
N GLU A 62 -11.80 -10.75 8.83
CA GLU A 62 -12.56 -11.02 10.06
C GLU A 62 -12.32 -9.98 11.17
N SER A 63 -11.45 -9.00 10.95
CA SER A 63 -11.17 -7.99 11.97
C SER A 63 -12.20 -6.85 11.95
N ARG A 64 -12.22 -6.06 13.03
CA ARG A 64 -13.03 -4.83 13.12
C ARG A 64 -12.78 -3.82 11.98
N MET A 65 -11.69 -3.96 11.26
CA MET A 65 -11.41 -3.13 10.08
C MET A 65 -12.47 -3.35 9.00
N VAL A 66 -12.98 -4.58 8.86
CA VAL A 66 -14.05 -4.90 7.89
C VAL A 66 -15.35 -4.20 8.28
N ASP A 67 -15.70 -4.19 9.57
CA ASP A 67 -16.89 -3.48 10.08
C ASP A 67 -16.78 -1.97 9.81
N MET A 68 -15.61 -1.39 10.05
CA MET A 68 -15.35 0.04 9.77
C MET A 68 -15.47 0.38 8.28
N VAL A 69 -15.05 -0.52 7.38
CA VAL A 69 -15.22 -0.35 5.93
C VAL A 69 -16.70 -0.46 5.56
N ALA A 70 -17.42 -1.43 6.15
CA ALA A 70 -18.85 -1.61 5.91
C ALA A 70 -19.67 -0.40 6.38
N ASP A 71 -19.27 0.26 7.45
CA ASP A 71 -19.90 1.51 7.91
C ASP A 71 -19.76 2.67 6.90
N LEU A 72 -18.73 2.63 6.05
CA LEU A 72 -18.45 3.68 5.05
C LEU A 72 -19.12 3.42 3.71
N ILE A 73 -19.10 2.17 3.21
CA ILE A 73 -19.54 1.83 1.85
C ILE A 73 -20.73 0.86 1.80
N GLY A 74 -21.28 0.48 2.95
CA GLY A 74 -22.41 -0.45 3.07
C GLY A 74 -22.00 -1.86 3.47
N PRO A 75 -22.98 -2.69 3.86
CA PRO A 75 -22.72 -3.99 4.50
C PRO A 75 -22.15 -5.06 3.53
N ASP A 76 -22.39 -4.91 2.25
CA ASP A 76 -21.98 -5.88 1.22
C ASP A 76 -20.56 -5.59 0.72
N VAL A 77 -19.58 -5.71 1.60
CA VAL A 77 -18.17 -5.46 1.29
C VAL A 77 -17.54 -6.64 0.59
N LYS A 78 -16.84 -6.39 -0.51
CA LYS A 78 -16.02 -7.36 -1.21
C LYS A 78 -14.54 -7.04 -1.01
N PHE A 79 -13.78 -7.98 -0.46
CA PHE A 79 -12.33 -7.89 -0.42
C PHE A 79 -11.75 -7.98 -1.84
N HIS A 80 -10.88 -7.05 -2.21
CA HIS A 80 -10.24 -7.02 -3.53
C HIS A 80 -8.82 -7.61 -3.49
N HIS A 81 -7.91 -6.99 -2.76
CA HIS A 81 -6.54 -7.45 -2.58
C HIS A 81 -5.90 -6.74 -1.37
N CYS A 82 -4.75 -7.22 -0.96
CA CYS A 82 -3.92 -6.52 0.02
C CYS A 82 -2.44 -6.53 -0.39
N LYS A 83 -1.68 -5.62 0.20
CA LYS A 83 -0.22 -5.55 0.07
C LYS A 83 0.39 -5.03 1.35
N ILE A 84 1.60 -5.47 1.66
CA ILE A 84 2.43 -4.85 2.69
C ILE A 84 3.47 -3.99 1.97
N ASN A 85 3.55 -2.73 2.33
CA ASN A 85 4.63 -1.84 1.89
C ASN A 85 5.63 -1.70 3.04
N LEU A 86 6.88 -2.01 2.78
CA LEU A 86 7.97 -1.95 3.75
C LEU A 86 8.85 -0.73 3.45
N LYS A 87 9.12 0.06 4.48
CA LYS A 87 10.08 1.17 4.44
C LYS A 87 11.23 0.86 5.38
N LEU A 88 12.08 -0.09 4.97
CA LEU A 88 13.23 -0.52 5.76
C LEU A 88 14.26 0.61 5.85
N SER A 89 14.92 0.71 7.00
CA SER A 89 15.94 1.73 7.24
C SER A 89 17.04 1.71 6.16
N GLY A 90 17.27 2.87 5.55
CA GLY A 90 18.25 3.04 4.48
C GLY A 90 17.85 2.45 3.12
N ALA A 91 16.63 1.93 2.98
CA ALA A 91 16.04 1.62 1.68
C ALA A 91 15.42 2.89 1.07
N LYS A 92 15.64 3.08 -0.25
CA LYS A 92 15.03 4.19 -0.99
C LYS A 92 13.68 3.75 -1.54
N THR A 93 12.67 3.65 -0.66
CA THR A 93 11.30 3.27 -1.05
C THR A 93 10.43 4.51 -1.04
N GLU A 94 10.34 5.17 -2.18
CA GLU A 94 9.46 6.30 -2.38
C GLU A 94 8.19 5.86 -3.08
N VAL A 95 7.06 6.46 -2.69
CA VAL A 95 5.76 6.27 -3.35
C VAL A 95 5.22 7.66 -3.65
N ASN A 96 5.17 8.00 -4.93
CA ASN A 96 4.71 9.30 -5.41
C ASN A 96 3.19 9.44 -5.26
N TYR A 97 2.69 10.67 -5.31
CA TYR A 97 1.25 10.94 -5.24
C TYR A 97 0.49 10.28 -6.40
N HIS A 98 -0.56 9.59 -6.05
CA HIS A 98 -1.47 8.91 -6.98
C HIS A 98 -2.84 8.71 -6.33
N GLN A 99 -3.80 8.32 -7.12
CA GLN A 99 -5.08 7.80 -6.65
C GLN A 99 -5.11 6.30 -6.91
N ASP A 100 -5.39 5.49 -5.88
CA ASP A 100 -5.44 4.02 -6.02
C ASP A 100 -6.46 3.58 -7.07
N PHE A 101 -7.56 4.34 -7.23
CA PHE A 101 -8.58 4.09 -8.24
C PHE A 101 -8.04 4.00 -9.67
N ALA A 102 -7.02 4.80 -10.00
CA ALA A 102 -6.42 4.78 -11.34
C ALA A 102 -5.64 3.49 -11.65
N TYR A 103 -5.20 2.76 -10.62
CA TYR A 103 -4.59 1.43 -10.77
C TYR A 103 -5.62 0.30 -10.87
N THR A 104 -6.75 0.46 -10.21
CA THR A 104 -7.80 -0.56 -10.10
C THR A 104 -9.17 0.07 -10.33
N PRO A 105 -9.45 0.56 -11.56
CA PRO A 105 -10.73 1.19 -11.85
C PRO A 105 -11.87 0.17 -11.77
N HIS A 106 -13.01 0.60 -11.22
CA HIS A 106 -14.22 -0.19 -11.08
C HIS A 106 -15.40 0.53 -11.73
N THR A 107 -16.54 -0.12 -11.81
CA THR A 107 -17.77 0.44 -12.38
C THR A 107 -18.42 1.51 -11.50
N ASN A 108 -18.07 1.52 -10.21
CA ASN A 108 -18.40 2.59 -9.26
C ASN A 108 -17.14 2.96 -8.48
N ASP A 109 -17.20 3.98 -7.65
CA ASP A 109 -16.09 4.44 -6.81
C ASP A 109 -16.30 4.19 -5.31
N ASP A 110 -17.25 3.33 -4.94
CA ASP A 110 -17.44 2.87 -3.56
C ASP A 110 -16.31 1.91 -3.15
N ILE A 111 -15.08 2.43 -3.13
CA ILE A 111 -13.87 1.67 -2.86
C ILE A 111 -13.06 2.39 -1.78
N VAL A 112 -12.70 1.64 -0.75
CA VAL A 112 -11.90 2.13 0.38
C VAL A 112 -10.60 1.37 0.46
N THR A 113 -9.50 2.09 0.60
CA THR A 113 -8.21 1.54 1.03
C THR A 113 -8.14 1.62 2.55
N ALA A 114 -7.99 0.47 3.21
CA ALA A 114 -7.77 0.37 4.64
C ALA A 114 -6.29 0.09 4.90
N LEU A 115 -5.57 1.09 5.40
CA LEU A 115 -4.15 0.99 5.72
C LEU A 115 -3.97 0.72 7.20
N LEU A 116 -3.62 -0.50 7.55
CA LEU A 116 -3.27 -0.91 8.91
C LEU A 116 -1.80 -0.56 9.20
N PHE A 117 -1.54 0.21 10.25
CA PHE A 117 -0.20 0.50 10.72
C PHE A 117 0.34 -0.68 11.53
N LEU A 118 1.38 -1.33 11.03
CA LEU A 118 2.04 -2.46 11.72
C LEU A 118 3.07 -2.00 12.75
N ASP A 119 3.56 -0.77 12.59
CA ASP A 119 4.47 -0.08 13.50
C ASP A 119 3.91 1.29 13.88
N ASP A 120 4.49 1.93 14.88
CA ASP A 120 4.21 3.34 15.18
C ASP A 120 4.62 4.20 13.98
N VAL A 121 3.72 5.06 13.50
CA VAL A 121 3.95 5.93 12.34
C VAL A 121 4.03 7.37 12.77
N ASP A 122 5.15 8.02 12.45
CA ASP A 122 5.41 9.43 12.67
C ASP A 122 5.92 10.13 11.39
N GLN A 123 6.21 11.43 11.49
CA GLN A 123 6.66 12.21 10.33
C GLN A 123 8.06 11.83 9.83
N ASN A 124 8.86 11.08 10.61
CA ASN A 124 10.26 10.78 10.30
C ASN A 124 10.46 9.38 9.74
N ASN A 125 9.44 8.52 9.78
CA ASN A 125 9.55 7.13 9.33
C ASN A 125 8.77 6.81 8.05
N GLY A 126 8.44 7.87 7.27
CA GLY A 126 7.84 7.71 5.96
C GLY A 126 6.32 7.48 5.99
N CYS A 127 5.62 8.24 6.83
CA CYS A 127 4.16 8.21 6.89
C CYS A 127 3.52 8.45 5.52
N LEU A 128 2.31 7.92 5.34
CA LEU A 128 1.46 8.29 4.21
C LEU A 128 1.02 9.74 4.39
N THR A 129 0.96 10.48 3.29
CA THR A 129 0.32 11.80 3.24
C THR A 129 -0.87 11.76 2.30
N VAL A 130 -1.97 12.40 2.67
CA VAL A 130 -3.22 12.42 1.91
C VAL A 130 -3.70 13.86 1.73
N VAL A 131 -4.41 14.13 0.64
CA VAL A 131 -5.04 15.44 0.37
C VAL A 131 -6.51 15.36 0.77
N PRO A 132 -6.94 15.99 1.86
CA PRO A 132 -8.33 15.97 2.30
C PRO A 132 -9.29 16.49 1.24
N GLY A 133 -10.35 15.73 0.96
CA GLY A 133 -11.38 16.11 0.00
C GLY A 133 -11.03 15.85 -1.47
N SER A 134 -9.83 15.36 -1.80
CA SER A 134 -9.40 15.10 -3.18
C SER A 134 -10.31 14.11 -3.93
N HIS A 135 -10.93 13.17 -3.21
CA HIS A 135 -11.86 12.19 -3.78
C HIS A 135 -13.10 12.83 -4.45
N LYS A 136 -13.43 14.08 -4.11
CA LYS A 136 -14.53 14.84 -4.75
C LYS A 136 -14.12 15.48 -6.07
N GLY A 137 -12.82 15.48 -6.39
CA GLY A 137 -12.26 16.00 -7.61
C GLY A 137 -12.24 14.97 -8.75
N PRO A 138 -11.57 15.28 -9.86
CA PRO A 138 -11.40 14.34 -10.97
C PRO A 138 -10.45 13.19 -10.62
N VAL A 139 -10.57 12.08 -11.36
CA VAL A 139 -9.52 11.06 -11.39
C VAL A 139 -8.36 11.60 -12.22
N LEU A 140 -7.19 11.71 -11.62
CA LEU A 140 -5.99 12.23 -12.25
C LEU A 140 -5.29 11.15 -13.07
N SER A 141 -4.70 11.55 -14.21
CA SER A 141 -3.91 10.64 -15.04
C SER A 141 -2.60 10.24 -14.33
N LEU A 142 -2.26 8.94 -14.43
CA LEU A 142 -0.96 8.41 -14.03
C LEU A 142 -0.05 8.17 -15.26
N PHE A 143 -0.32 8.86 -16.36
CA PHE A 143 0.44 8.78 -17.60
C PHE A 143 1.07 10.13 -17.93
N ASP A 144 2.29 10.10 -18.44
CA ASP A 144 2.94 11.21 -19.14
C ASP A 144 2.95 10.87 -20.64
N GLY A 145 2.06 11.50 -21.41
CA GLY A 145 1.73 11.06 -22.74
C GLY A 145 1.21 9.62 -22.77
N GLU A 146 1.89 8.73 -23.47
CA GLU A 146 1.55 7.30 -23.53
C GLU A 146 2.27 6.45 -22.46
N LYS A 147 3.21 7.04 -21.73
CA LYS A 147 4.04 6.32 -20.75
C LYS A 147 3.34 6.29 -19.39
N PHE A 148 3.08 5.10 -18.87
CA PHE A 148 2.61 4.93 -17.50
C PHE A 148 3.74 5.25 -16.51
N THR A 149 3.53 6.26 -15.65
CA THR A 149 4.49 6.71 -14.63
C THR A 149 4.15 6.19 -13.24
N GLY A 150 2.87 5.89 -13.00
CA GLY A 150 2.35 5.51 -11.68
C GLY A 150 2.29 6.69 -10.69
N ALA A 151 2.41 7.92 -11.17
CA ALA A 151 2.36 9.15 -10.40
C ALA A 151 1.50 10.18 -11.12
N VAL A 152 0.91 11.11 -10.38
CA VAL A 152 0.24 12.27 -10.96
C VAL A 152 1.25 13.21 -11.64
N ALA A 153 0.78 14.09 -12.52
CA ALA A 153 1.64 15.07 -13.18
C ALA A 153 2.35 15.99 -12.16
N PRO A 154 3.57 16.51 -12.45
CA PRO A 154 4.35 17.31 -11.50
C PRO A 154 3.61 18.53 -10.93
N ASP A 155 2.76 19.19 -11.72
CA ASP A 155 1.97 20.33 -11.24
C ASP A 155 0.88 19.89 -10.24
N GLU A 156 0.29 18.71 -10.44
CA GLU A 156 -0.67 18.13 -9.49
C GLU A 156 0.02 17.63 -8.22
N GLU A 157 1.21 17.04 -8.36
CA GLU A 157 2.03 16.64 -7.22
C GLU A 157 2.40 17.84 -6.35
N LYS A 158 2.79 18.96 -6.94
CA LYS A 158 3.10 20.20 -6.20
C LYS A 158 1.88 20.71 -5.43
N LYS A 159 0.69 20.71 -6.04
CA LYS A 159 -0.55 21.07 -5.36
C LYS A 159 -0.86 20.10 -4.21
N ALA A 160 -0.63 18.80 -4.43
CA ALA A 160 -0.84 17.79 -3.40
C ALA A 160 0.11 18.01 -2.21
N LEU A 161 1.38 18.29 -2.44
CA LEU A 161 2.36 18.59 -1.39
C LEU A 161 1.93 19.78 -0.52
N ASP A 162 1.42 20.84 -1.13
CA ASP A 162 1.00 22.05 -0.41
C ASP A 162 -0.26 21.84 0.46
N GLN A 163 -1.08 20.83 0.15
CA GLN A 163 -2.38 20.58 0.79
C GLN A 163 -2.44 19.30 1.61
N SER A 164 -1.40 18.48 1.55
CA SER A 164 -1.43 17.17 2.17
C SER A 164 -1.25 17.22 3.68
N LEU A 165 -1.88 16.24 4.33
CA LEU A 165 -1.74 15.99 5.76
C LEU A 165 -1.13 14.61 6.00
N PRO A 166 -0.22 14.47 6.99
CA PRO A 166 0.36 13.20 7.34
C PRO A 166 -0.64 12.32 8.11
N CYS A 167 -0.71 11.04 7.75
CA CYS A 167 -1.46 10.03 8.48
C CYS A 167 -0.54 9.43 9.54
N LEU A 168 -0.72 9.83 10.80
CA LEU A 168 0.09 9.41 11.95
C LEU A 168 -0.73 8.52 12.88
N GLY A 169 -0.07 7.61 13.59
CA GLY A 169 -0.75 6.76 14.56
C GLY A 169 0.16 5.70 15.18
N LYS A 170 -0.36 5.05 16.20
CA LYS A 170 0.29 3.91 16.85
C LYS A 170 0.09 2.63 16.04
N ALA A 171 0.96 1.65 16.24
CA ALA A 171 0.75 0.30 15.74
C ALA A 171 -0.66 -0.19 16.09
N GLY A 172 -1.35 -0.79 15.13
CA GLY A 172 -2.77 -1.19 15.25
C GLY A 172 -3.77 -0.13 14.84
N SER A 173 -3.36 1.12 14.58
CA SER A 173 -4.24 2.14 13.99
C SER A 173 -4.56 1.80 12.53
N VAL A 174 -5.75 2.20 12.08
CA VAL A 174 -6.18 2.05 10.68
C VAL A 174 -6.48 3.41 10.09
N CYS A 175 -5.88 3.71 8.95
CA CYS A 175 -6.24 4.84 8.11
C CYS A 175 -7.17 4.35 7.01
N LEU A 176 -8.41 4.84 7.00
CA LEU A 176 -9.39 4.56 5.94
C LEU A 176 -9.41 5.74 4.97
N MET A 177 -9.22 5.47 3.70
CA MET A 177 -9.20 6.50 2.67
C MET A 177 -9.95 6.04 1.43
N HIS A 178 -10.61 6.99 0.79
CA HIS A 178 -11.21 6.77 -0.52
C HIS A 178 -10.11 6.57 -1.56
N THR A 179 -10.31 5.72 -2.54
CA THR A 179 -9.29 5.39 -3.55
C THR A 179 -9.08 6.50 -4.60
N ARG A 180 -9.97 7.51 -4.66
CA ARG A 180 -9.86 8.69 -5.54
C ARG A 180 -9.16 9.84 -4.88
#